data_4b3523f5d8765e1ac06adaacdf6f66e8
#
_entry.id   4b3523f5d8765e1ac06adaacdf6f66e8
#
_cell.length_a   1.000
_cell.length_b   1.000
_cell.length_c   1.000
_cell.angle_alpha   90.00
_cell.angle_beta   90.00
_cell.angle_gamma   90.00
#
_symmetry.space_group_name_H-M   'P 1'
#
loop_
_entity.id
_entity.type
_entity.pdbx_description
1 polymer ?
#
loop_
_entity_poly.entity_id
_entity_poly.type
_entity_poly.pdbx_seq_one_letter_code
_entity_poly.pdbx_strand_id
1 'polypeptide(L)'
;MTRTADEITDWLISYLSKELAIAPEALDVNARLFDLGLSSRKTVILAGDLEDWLGVEVPPDLAWEHPSIAALAAHFAGEGAA
;
A
#
# COMPACT_ATOMS: atom_id res chain seq x y z
N MET A 1 -11.86 2.49 -13.39
CA MET A 1 -11.91 1.05 -13.18
C MET A 1 -11.58 0.69 -11.75
N THR A 2 -12.42 -0.11 -11.12
CA THR A 2 -12.27 -0.46 -9.71
C THR A 2 -11.18 -1.49 -9.52
N ARG A 3 -10.31 -1.29 -8.54
CA ARG A 3 -9.30 -2.29 -8.19
C ARG A 3 -9.84 -3.16 -7.07
N THR A 4 -9.57 -4.46 -7.15
CA THR A 4 -9.95 -5.39 -6.09
C THR A 4 -8.92 -5.36 -4.97
N ALA A 5 -9.29 -5.88 -3.79
CA ALA A 5 -8.36 -6.00 -2.69
C ALA A 5 -7.13 -6.84 -3.07
N ASP A 6 -7.33 -7.91 -3.84
CA ASP A 6 -6.23 -8.76 -4.30
C ASP A 6 -5.28 -8.01 -5.22
N GLU A 7 -5.80 -7.20 -6.13
CA GLU A 7 -4.98 -6.40 -7.03
C GLU A 7 -4.15 -5.38 -6.26
N ILE A 8 -4.77 -4.73 -5.28
CA ILE A 8 -4.09 -3.74 -4.44
C ILE A 8 -3.01 -4.42 -3.59
N THR A 9 -3.34 -5.57 -3.02
CA THR A 9 -2.39 -6.36 -2.24
C THR A 9 -1.17 -6.73 -3.08
N ASP A 10 -1.38 -7.23 -4.28
CA ASP A 10 -0.29 -7.63 -5.18
C ASP A 10 0.57 -6.43 -5.57
N TRP A 11 -0.05 -5.31 -5.86
CA TRP A 11 0.68 -4.09 -6.20
C TRP A 11 1.55 -3.62 -5.01
N LEU A 12 0.97 -3.62 -3.82
CA LEU A 12 1.69 -3.21 -2.61
C LEU A 12 2.85 -4.16 -2.29
N ILE A 13 2.64 -5.46 -2.43
CA ILE A 13 3.71 -6.45 -2.21
C ILE A 13 4.85 -6.19 -3.19
N SER A 14 4.56 -6.02 -4.47
CA SER A 14 5.57 -5.74 -5.48
C SER A 14 6.31 -4.44 -5.19
N TYR A 15 5.59 -3.40 -4.84
CA TYR A 15 6.17 -2.09 -4.54
C TYR A 15 7.08 -2.16 -3.32
N LEU A 16 6.56 -2.70 -2.22
CA LEU A 16 7.28 -2.72 -0.96
C LEU A 16 8.45 -3.70 -0.96
N SER A 17 8.34 -4.79 -1.69
CA SER A 17 9.44 -5.74 -1.79
C SER A 17 10.67 -5.08 -2.40
N LYS A 18 10.48 -4.20 -3.37
CA LYS A 18 11.58 -3.44 -3.98
C LYS A 18 12.08 -2.34 -3.06
N GLU A 19 11.17 -1.59 -2.45
CA GLU A 19 11.55 -0.47 -1.59
C GLU A 19 12.27 -0.90 -0.33
N LEU A 20 11.85 -2.02 0.25
CA LEU A 20 12.39 -2.51 1.52
C LEU A 20 13.42 -3.63 1.35
N ALA A 21 13.67 -4.06 0.11
CA ALA A 21 14.57 -5.17 -0.20
C ALA A 21 14.20 -6.45 0.56
N ILE A 22 12.90 -6.73 0.61
CA ILE A 22 12.34 -7.93 1.26
C ILE A 22 11.73 -8.79 0.16
N ALA A 23 11.96 -10.10 0.20
CA ALA A 23 11.35 -11.00 -0.78
C ALA A 23 9.82 -10.92 -0.67
N PRO A 24 9.09 -10.92 -1.80
CA PRO A 24 7.63 -10.80 -1.76
C PRO A 24 6.96 -11.82 -0.85
N GLU A 25 7.43 -13.05 -0.85
CA GLU A 25 6.87 -14.12 -0.02
C GLU A 25 7.21 -13.98 1.45
N ALA A 26 8.15 -13.11 1.80
CA ALA A 26 8.53 -12.83 3.17
C ALA A 26 7.78 -11.63 3.75
N LEU A 27 7.03 -10.91 2.93
CA LEU A 27 6.24 -9.77 3.39
C LEU A 27 4.98 -10.25 4.08
N ASP A 28 4.85 -9.92 5.36
CA ASP A 28 3.64 -10.21 6.14
C ASP A 28 2.62 -9.11 5.88
N VAL A 29 1.52 -9.44 5.21
CA VAL A 29 0.49 -8.46 4.85
C VAL A 29 -0.24 -7.89 6.07
N ASN A 30 -0.15 -8.56 7.21
CA ASN A 30 -0.76 -8.11 8.46
C ASN A 30 0.20 -7.35 9.36
N ALA A 31 1.49 -7.34 9.04
CA ALA A 31 2.47 -6.59 9.83
C ALA A 31 2.33 -5.10 9.56
N ARG A 32 2.67 -4.30 10.57
CA ARG A 32 2.67 -2.85 10.39
C ARG A 32 3.81 -2.46 9.46
N LEU A 33 3.51 -1.56 8.51
CA LEU A 33 4.48 -1.11 7.52
C LEU A 33 5.72 -0.51 8.17
N PHE A 34 5.55 0.23 9.25
CA PHE A 34 6.68 0.81 9.98
C PHE A 34 7.56 -0.26 10.62
N ASP A 35 6.98 -1.39 11.03
CA ASP A 35 7.74 -2.52 11.56
C ASP A 35 8.54 -3.24 10.47
N LEU A 36 8.08 -3.13 9.22
CA LEU A 36 8.79 -3.71 8.07
C LEU A 36 9.95 -2.81 7.60
N GLY A 37 10.03 -1.60 8.11
CA GLY A 37 11.10 -0.68 7.76
C GLY A 37 10.69 0.52 6.91
N LEU A 38 9.39 0.70 6.69
CA LEU A 38 8.91 1.85 5.93
C LEU A 38 9.02 3.12 6.77
N SER A 39 9.78 4.10 6.26
CA SER A 39 9.93 5.38 6.95
C SER A 39 8.76 6.32 6.64
N SER A 40 8.60 7.37 7.45
CA SER A 40 7.56 8.39 7.20
C SER A 40 7.73 9.02 5.82
N ARG A 41 8.96 9.26 5.42
CA ARG A 41 9.27 9.84 4.11
C ARG A 41 8.81 8.91 2.98
N LYS A 42 9.13 7.63 3.10
CA LYS A 42 8.73 6.64 2.09
C LYS A 42 7.23 6.45 2.05
N THR A 43 6.56 6.66 3.16
CA THR A 43 5.09 6.60 3.22
C THR A 43 4.47 7.66 2.31
N VAL A 44 5.01 8.87 2.30
CA VAL A 44 4.52 9.94 1.43
C VAL A 44 4.73 9.58 -0.04
N ILE A 45 5.88 9.00 -0.36
CA ILE A 45 6.18 8.56 -1.73
C ILE A 45 5.22 7.43 -2.14
N LEU A 46 5.00 6.48 -1.26
CA LEU A 46 4.05 5.39 -1.50
C LEU A 46 2.65 5.95 -1.78
N ALA A 47 2.20 6.92 -1.00
CA ALA A 47 0.89 7.53 -1.20
C ALA A 47 0.76 8.13 -2.60
N GLY A 48 1.77 8.84 -3.07
CA GLY A 48 1.77 9.42 -4.40
C GLY A 48 1.72 8.37 -5.50
N ASP A 49 2.54 7.33 -5.37
CA ASP A 49 2.58 6.25 -6.36
C ASP A 49 1.27 5.46 -6.38
N LEU A 50 0.71 5.20 -5.20
CA LEU A 50 -0.56 4.49 -5.09
C LEU A 50 -1.70 5.32 -5.70
N GLU A 51 -1.70 6.62 -5.48
CA GLU A 51 -2.67 7.54 -6.05
C GLU A 51 -2.64 7.50 -7.58
N ASP A 52 -1.44 7.53 -8.16
CA ASP A 52 -1.28 7.45 -9.61
C ASP A 52 -1.82 6.13 -10.16
N TRP A 53 -1.56 5.03 -9.47
CA TRP A 53 -2.00 3.73 -9.93
C TRP A 53 -3.49 3.51 -9.74
N LEU A 54 -4.05 3.95 -8.60
CA LEU A 54 -5.48 3.80 -8.31
C LEU A 54 -6.34 4.81 -9.06
N GLY A 55 -5.79 5.98 -9.37
CA GLY A 55 -6.55 7.06 -9.97
C GLY A 55 -7.48 7.79 -9.00
N VAL A 56 -7.23 7.65 -7.70
CA VAL A 56 -8.00 8.35 -6.65
C VAL A 56 -7.03 9.02 -5.70
N GLU A 57 -7.52 10.01 -4.97
CA GLU A 57 -6.71 10.71 -3.99
C GLU A 57 -6.34 9.78 -2.84
N VAL A 58 -5.05 9.74 -2.52
CA VAL A 58 -4.51 8.95 -1.42
C VAL A 58 -3.80 9.90 -0.46
N PRO A 59 -4.31 10.06 0.76
CA PRO A 59 -3.68 10.97 1.72
C PRO A 59 -2.28 10.50 2.11
N PRO A 60 -1.34 11.43 2.36
CA PRO A 60 0.02 11.05 2.75
C PRO A 60 0.12 10.36 4.12
N ASP A 61 -0.91 10.48 4.94
CA ASP A 61 -0.96 9.84 6.26
C ASP A 61 -1.67 8.48 6.24
N LEU A 62 -1.86 7.91 5.07
CA LEU A 62 -2.60 6.65 4.90
C LEU A 62 -2.07 5.51 5.78
N ALA A 63 -0.74 5.45 5.95
CA ALA A 63 -0.13 4.37 6.72
C ALA A 63 -0.33 4.52 8.23
N TRP A 64 -0.72 5.70 8.69
CA TRP A 64 -1.06 5.90 10.10
C TRP A 64 -2.47 5.41 10.39
N GLU A 65 -3.39 5.58 9.43
CA GLU A 65 -4.77 5.15 9.56
C GLU A 65 -4.96 3.69 9.16
N HIS A 66 -4.18 3.23 8.19
CA HIS A 66 -4.24 1.86 7.65
C HIS A 66 -2.83 1.28 7.66
N PRO A 67 -2.34 0.79 8.80
CA PRO A 67 -0.91 0.54 9.00
C PRO A 67 -0.37 -0.74 8.37
N SER A 68 -1.18 -1.55 7.69
CA SER A 68 -0.71 -2.78 7.06
C SER A 68 -1.16 -2.87 5.60
N ILE A 69 -0.52 -3.76 4.84
CA ILE A 69 -0.92 -4.02 3.45
C ILE A 69 -2.38 -4.46 3.41
N ALA A 70 -2.77 -5.37 4.29
CA ALA A 70 -4.15 -5.86 4.34
C ALA A 70 -5.14 -4.74 4.63
N ALA A 71 -4.81 -3.85 5.57
CA ALA A 71 -5.68 -2.73 5.92
C ALA A 71 -5.79 -1.73 4.75
N LEU A 72 -4.69 -1.44 4.06
CA LEU A 72 -4.71 -0.56 2.89
C LEU A 72 -5.54 -1.17 1.76
N ALA A 73 -5.34 -2.44 1.48
CA ALA A 73 -6.08 -3.12 0.43
C ALA A 73 -7.59 -3.12 0.73
N ALA A 74 -7.97 -3.39 1.97
CA ALA A 74 -9.37 -3.39 2.37
C ALA A 74 -10.00 -2.00 2.25
N HIS A 75 -9.25 -0.96 2.64
CA HIS A 75 -9.76 0.40 2.59
C HIS A 75 -9.96 0.89 1.16
N PHE A 76 -9.01 0.63 0.28
CA PHE A 76 -9.05 1.13 -1.09
C PHE A 76 -9.74 0.19 -2.08
N ALA A 77 -10.10 -1.02 -1.66
CA ALA A 77 -10.83 -1.94 -2.53
C ALA A 77 -12.16 -1.30 -2.94
N GLY A 78 -12.43 -1.30 -4.23
CA GLY A 78 -13.64 -0.67 -4.75
C GLY A 78 -13.54 0.84 -4.94
N GLU A 79 -12.45 1.46 -4.49
CA GLU A 79 -12.20 2.87 -4.74
C GLU A 79 -11.64 3.07 -6.15
N GLY A 80 -11.73 4.28 -6.62
CA GLY A 80 -11.04 4.66 -7.87
C GLY A 80 -11.82 4.44 -9.12
N ALA A 81 -12.94 3.82 -9.05
CA ALA A 81 -13.71 3.60 -10.24
C ALA A 81 -15.11 4.09 -10.03
N ALA A 82 -15.30 5.24 -10.01
CA ALA A 82 -16.66 5.73 -9.91
C ALA A 82 -17.47 5.38 -11.14
#